data_36296d3c2d8380d8f46c85f0303c5ba4
#
_entry.id   36296d3c2d8380d8f46c85f0303c5ba4
#
_cell.length_a   1.000
_cell.length_b   1.000
_cell.length_c   1.000
_cell.angle_alpha   90.00
_cell.angle_beta   90.00
_cell.angle_gamma   90.00
#
_symmetry.space_group_name_H-M   'P 1'
#
loop_
_entity.id
_entity.type
_entity.pdbx_description
1 polymer ?
#
loop_
_entity_poly.entity_id
_entity_poly.type
_entity_poly.pdbx_seq_one_letter_code
_entity_poly.pdbx_strand_id
1 'polypeptide(L)' 'MAVQTASGQAQCPECMAEITLTNVMQNEITQCPDCGAELEISALSPLSLALAPQEEEDWGE' A
#
# COMPACT_ATOMS: atom_id res chain seq x y z
N MET A 1 11.94 20.56 3.16
CA MET A 1 11.70 19.54 2.50
C MET A 1 10.30 19.29 2.36
N ALA A 2 9.78 19.01 1.27
CA ALA A 2 8.40 18.81 1.03
C ALA A 2 8.08 17.36 1.12
N VAL A 3 7.04 17.03 1.81
CA VAL A 3 6.62 15.67 1.90
C VAL A 3 5.40 15.53 1.01
N GLN A 4 5.46 14.63 0.04
CA GLN A 4 4.35 14.48 -0.84
C GLN A 4 3.43 13.43 -0.32
N THR A 5 2.20 13.78 -0.14
CA THR A 5 1.18 12.84 0.27
C THR A 5 0.03 12.91 -0.69
N ALA A 6 -0.80 11.92 -0.72
CA ALA A 6 -1.95 11.88 -1.59
C ALA A 6 -3.11 11.21 -0.89
N SER A 7 -4.29 11.52 -1.34
CA SER A 7 -5.49 10.91 -0.81
C SER A 7 -6.33 10.45 -1.96
N GLY A 8 -7.07 9.43 -1.78
CA GLY A 8 -7.95 8.94 -2.83
C GLY A 8 -8.30 7.50 -2.58
N GLN A 9 -8.69 6.82 -3.62
CA GLN A 9 -9.09 5.45 -3.50
C GLN A 9 -8.25 4.60 -4.40
N ALA A 10 -7.89 3.43 -3.96
CA ALA A 10 -7.14 2.49 -4.75
C ALA A 10 -7.73 1.11 -4.55
N GLN A 11 -7.38 0.18 -5.41
CA GLN A 11 -7.96 -1.12 -5.35
C GLN A 11 -6.94 -2.11 -4.83
N CYS A 12 -7.34 -2.95 -3.93
CA CYS A 12 -6.48 -3.96 -3.39
C CYS A 12 -6.13 -4.96 -4.46
N PRO A 13 -4.87 -5.28 -4.66
CA PRO A 13 -4.52 -6.23 -5.70
C PRO A 13 -4.83 -7.68 -5.33
N GLU A 14 -5.17 -7.93 -4.07
CA GLU A 14 -5.52 -9.25 -3.67
C GLU A 14 -7.02 -9.52 -3.75
N CYS A 15 -7.81 -8.76 -3.07
CA CYS A 15 -9.25 -8.98 -3.03
C CYS A 15 -10.02 -8.01 -3.90
N MET A 16 -9.33 -7.05 -4.49
CA MET A 16 -9.93 -6.06 -5.35
C MET A 16 -10.92 -5.17 -4.64
N ALA A 17 -10.82 -5.05 -3.35
CA ALA A 17 -11.71 -4.17 -2.63
C ALA A 17 -11.21 -2.75 -2.75
N GLU A 18 -12.12 -1.81 -2.71
CA GLU A 18 -11.75 -0.44 -2.83
C GLU A 18 -11.29 0.08 -1.51
N ILE A 19 -10.15 0.68 -1.43
CA ILE A 19 -9.61 1.17 -0.19
C ILE A 19 -9.48 2.66 -0.27
N THR A 20 -9.97 3.36 0.73
CA THR A 20 -9.86 4.80 0.80
C THR A 20 -8.61 5.14 1.58
N LEU A 21 -7.75 5.97 0.99
CA LEU A 21 -6.50 6.34 1.60
C LEU A 21 -6.46 7.84 1.79
N THR A 22 -5.89 8.28 2.89
CA THR A 22 -5.82 9.69 3.21
C THR A 22 -4.43 10.03 3.68
N ASN A 23 -3.84 11.04 3.08
CA ASN A 23 -2.53 11.52 3.48
C ASN A 23 -1.50 10.40 3.52
N VAL A 24 -1.46 9.57 2.49
CA VAL A 24 -0.48 8.51 2.43
C VAL A 24 0.73 8.97 1.63
N MET A 25 1.87 8.39 1.91
CA MET A 25 3.08 8.75 1.21
C MET A 25 3.50 7.59 0.35
N GLN A 26 4.35 7.85 -0.62
CA GLN A 26 4.85 6.82 -1.47
C GLN A 26 5.71 5.88 -0.64
N ASN A 27 5.63 4.61 -0.91
CA ASN A 27 6.35 3.58 -0.20
C ASN A 27 5.82 3.36 1.21
N GLU A 28 4.67 3.89 1.53
CA GLU A 28 4.09 3.69 2.83
C GLU A 28 3.37 2.35 2.83
N ILE A 29 3.38 1.65 3.93
CA ILE A 29 2.71 0.36 4.03
C ILE A 29 1.36 0.55 4.68
N THR A 30 0.34 0.00 4.08
CA THR A 30 -0.98 0.05 4.64
C THR A 30 -1.55 -1.37 4.60
N GLN A 31 -2.66 -1.58 5.24
CA GLN A 31 -3.24 -2.90 5.29
C GLN A 31 -4.65 -2.87 4.74
N CYS A 32 -4.99 -3.81 3.95
CA CYS A 32 -6.33 -3.88 3.40
C CYS A 32 -7.32 -4.24 4.50
N PRO A 33 -8.36 -3.45 4.68
CA PRO A 33 -9.32 -3.74 5.73
C PRO A 33 -10.21 -4.94 5.41
N ASP A 34 -10.16 -5.40 4.18
CA ASP A 34 -11.04 -6.48 3.78
C ASP A 34 -10.33 -7.82 3.83
N CYS A 35 -9.21 -7.97 3.23
CA CYS A 35 -8.51 -9.22 3.25
C CYS A 35 -7.31 -9.23 4.17
N GLY A 36 -6.93 -8.11 4.68
CA GLY A 36 -5.82 -8.02 5.61
C GLY A 36 -4.44 -8.09 4.97
N ALA A 37 -4.35 -7.98 3.68
CA ALA A 37 -3.07 -8.05 3.03
C ALA A 37 -2.28 -6.78 3.26
N GLU A 38 -0.98 -6.89 3.38
CA GLU A 38 -0.16 -5.71 3.52
C GLU A 38 0.14 -5.15 2.17
N LEU A 39 -0.09 -3.89 2.00
CA LEU A 39 0.04 -3.24 0.71
C LEU A 39 1.00 -2.08 0.81
N GLU A 40 1.63 -1.76 -0.28
CA GLU A 40 2.57 -0.68 -0.31
C GLU A 40 2.07 0.34 -1.31
N ILE A 41 2.20 1.60 -1.01
CA ILE A 41 1.79 2.67 -1.90
C ILE A 41 2.84 2.76 -2.97
N SER A 42 2.55 2.26 -4.16
CA SER A 42 3.55 2.23 -5.21
C SER A 42 3.63 3.54 -5.94
N ALA A 43 2.59 4.30 -5.99
CA ALA A 43 2.59 5.58 -6.66
C ALA A 43 1.54 6.47 -6.05
N LEU A 44 1.74 7.77 -6.14
CA LEU A 44 0.78 8.70 -5.58
C LEU A 44 -0.09 9.33 -6.64
N SER A 45 0.36 9.40 -7.84
CA SER A 45 -0.40 10.06 -8.88
C SER A 45 -0.21 9.32 -10.19
N PRO A 46 -1.08 8.42 -10.49
CA PRO A 46 -2.29 8.08 -9.74
C PRO A 46 -1.97 7.21 -8.54
N LEU A 47 -2.84 7.22 -7.59
CA LEU A 47 -2.61 6.47 -6.38
C LEU A 47 -2.72 5.00 -6.69
N SER A 48 -1.71 4.24 -6.39
CA SER A 48 -1.66 2.84 -6.71
C SER A 48 -1.13 2.03 -5.56
N LEU A 49 -1.60 0.83 -5.45
CA LEU A 49 -1.19 -0.07 -4.39
C LEU A 49 -0.58 -1.32 -5.00
N ALA A 50 0.38 -1.89 -4.29
CA ALA A 50 0.97 -3.14 -4.71
C ALA A 50 1.15 -3.99 -3.46
N LEU A 51 1.40 -5.27 -3.63
CA LEU A 51 1.62 -6.10 -2.47
C LEU A 51 2.95 -5.72 -1.84
N ALA A 52 2.93 -5.50 -0.55
CA ALA A 52 4.15 -5.12 0.14
C ALA A 52 5.10 -6.29 0.19
N PRO A 53 6.37 -6.04 0.13
CA PRO A 53 7.34 -7.10 0.17
C PRO A 53 7.32 -7.75 1.52
N GLN A 54 7.19 -9.07 1.60
CA GLN A 54 7.16 -9.71 2.82
C GLN A 54 8.47 -9.93 3.29
N GLU A 55 8.76 -9.63 4.46
CA GLU A 55 10.03 -9.84 4.98
C GLU A 55 10.23 -11.15 5.28
N GLU A 56 10.51 -11.96 4.62
CA GLU A 56 10.72 -13.26 4.89
C GLU A 56 11.77 -13.50 5.68
N GLU A 57 11.88 -13.57 6.63
CA GLU A 57 12.88 -13.84 7.47
C GLU A 57 13.56 -14.96 7.12
N ASP A 58 14.08 -15.29 6.30
CA ASP A 58 14.65 -16.28 5.90
C ASP A 58 15.82 -16.46 6.48
N TRP A 59 16.04 -16.98 7.37
CA TRP A 59 17.14 -17.17 7.98
C TRP A 59 17.80 -18.06 7.46
N GLY A 60 17.96 -18.57 6.87
CA GLY A 60 18.64 -19.36 6.39
C GLY A 60 19.50 -19.65 6.29
N GLU A 61 19.71 -19.61 6.23
CA GLU A 61 20.21 -19.83 6.06
C GLU A 61 20.69 -20.06 6.08
#